data_007dcee617f73cb5ba6aeb3fa7b3275f
#
_entry.id   007dcee617f73cb5ba6aeb3fa7b3275f
#
_cell.length_a   1.000
_cell.length_b   1.000
_cell.length_c   1.000
_cell.angle_alpha   90.00
_cell.angle_beta   90.00
_cell.angle_gamma   90.00
#
_symmetry.space_group_name_H-M   'P 1'
#
loop_
_entity.id
_entity.type
_entity.pdbx_description
1 polymer ?
#
loop_
_entity_poly.entity_id
_entity_poly.type
_entity_poly.pdbx_seq_one_letter_code
_entity_poly.pdbx_strand_id
1 'polypeptide(L)'
;MERFGVWLQGFAMSIGGPGLFVIAFLDSSFLSLPEINDILVIWMVTQQKSLMLYYAGMATAGSVVGCLALYAVGRKGGEALLRRRFSAEQLERAFAKFHRWGMLALLVPALLPPPAPFKVFVLMGGVARMSLGRFTVAITIGRGARYLAEGVLAVRYGDQAIDFVRENGQIVAVALSLLVLVAGVGYAVWSRRSRARATDGA
;
A
#
# COMPACT_ATOMS: atom_id res chain seq x y z
N MET A 1 8.62 -3.49 16.85
CA MET A 1 7.99 -3.69 15.53
C MET A 1 8.82 -4.60 14.60
N GLU A 2 10.14 -4.57 14.67
CA GLU A 2 11.03 -5.42 13.84
C GLU A 2 10.80 -6.93 14.03
N ARG A 3 10.64 -7.40 15.26
CA ARG A 3 10.45 -8.83 15.54
C ARG A 3 9.15 -9.39 14.95
N PHE A 4 8.10 -8.58 14.85
CA PHE A 4 6.83 -8.99 14.25
C PHE A 4 6.93 -9.10 12.72
N GLY A 5 7.67 -8.20 12.08
CA GLY A 5 7.96 -8.27 10.64
C GLY A 5 8.78 -9.51 10.26
N VAL A 6 9.82 -9.84 11.04
CA VAL A 6 10.64 -11.04 10.82
C VAL A 6 9.83 -12.32 11.02
N TRP A 7 8.94 -12.35 12.01
CA TRP A 7 8.05 -13.49 12.24
C TRP A 7 7.05 -13.70 11.09
N LEU A 8 6.44 -12.60 10.59
CA LEU A 8 5.54 -12.63 9.43
C LEU A 8 6.26 -13.11 8.16
N GLN A 9 7.49 -12.66 7.94
CA GLN A 9 8.30 -13.13 6.82
C GLN A 9 8.59 -14.63 6.91
N GLY A 10 9.03 -15.11 8.07
CA GLY A 10 9.26 -16.54 8.31
C GLY A 10 7.99 -17.38 8.12
N PHE A 11 6.85 -16.87 8.55
CA PHE A 11 5.54 -17.51 8.33
C PHE A 11 5.16 -17.55 6.85
N ALA A 12 5.31 -16.45 6.11
CA ALA A 12 5.04 -16.42 4.67
C ALA A 12 5.93 -17.39 3.89
N MET A 13 7.21 -17.47 4.27
CA MET A 13 8.17 -18.39 3.65
C MET A 13 7.82 -19.86 3.89
N SER A 14 7.37 -20.21 5.08
CA SER A 14 7.03 -21.61 5.46
C SER A 14 5.75 -22.10 4.78
N ILE A 15 4.80 -21.17 4.47
CA ILE A 15 3.48 -21.51 3.91
C ILE A 15 3.39 -21.19 2.40
N GLY A 16 4.39 -20.47 1.84
CA GLY A 16 4.41 -20.11 0.43
C GLY A 16 3.31 -19.13 0.03
N GLY A 17 2.62 -19.40 -1.09
CA GLY A 17 1.57 -18.52 -1.60
C GLY A 17 0.43 -18.21 -0.62
N PRO A 18 -0.12 -19.17 0.14
CA PRO A 18 -1.12 -18.90 1.17
C PRO A 18 -0.63 -17.92 2.26
N GLY A 19 0.64 -17.99 2.64
CA GLY A 19 1.24 -17.02 3.57
C GLY A 19 1.26 -15.61 3.00
N LEU A 20 1.61 -15.49 1.72
CA LEU A 20 1.57 -14.21 1.00
C LEU A 20 0.15 -13.64 0.91
N PHE A 21 -0.86 -14.48 0.65
CA PHE A 21 -2.27 -14.08 0.70
C PHE A 21 -2.65 -13.48 2.05
N VAL A 22 -2.31 -14.15 3.15
CA VAL A 22 -2.64 -13.69 4.51
C VAL A 22 -1.96 -12.35 4.80
N ILE A 23 -0.69 -12.19 4.43
CA ILE A 23 0.02 -10.93 4.65
C ILE A 23 -0.58 -9.80 3.81
N ALA A 24 -0.87 -10.06 2.52
CA ALA A 24 -1.52 -9.10 1.65
C ALA A 24 -2.92 -8.69 2.16
N PHE A 25 -3.67 -9.63 2.72
CA PHE A 25 -4.96 -9.36 3.38
C PHE A 25 -4.78 -8.46 4.60
N LEU A 26 -3.86 -8.79 5.50
CA LEU A 26 -3.59 -8.01 6.71
C LEU A 26 -3.09 -6.61 6.39
N ASP A 27 -2.14 -6.50 5.44
CA ASP A 27 -1.62 -5.22 4.98
C ASP A 27 -2.72 -4.34 4.39
N SER A 28 -3.59 -4.90 3.57
CA SER A 28 -4.65 -4.13 2.88
C SER A 28 -5.87 -3.83 3.75
N SER A 29 -6.03 -4.52 4.91
CA SER A 29 -7.15 -4.30 5.83
C SER A 29 -6.81 -3.26 6.90
N PHE A 30 -6.38 -3.70 8.07
CA PHE A 30 -6.22 -2.86 9.27
C PHE A 30 -4.77 -2.53 9.61
N LEU A 31 -3.85 -3.43 9.31
CA LEU A 31 -2.44 -3.26 9.58
C LEU A 31 -1.80 -2.45 8.45
N SER A 32 -1.21 -1.32 8.78
CA SER A 32 -0.30 -0.65 7.86
C SER A 32 1.09 -1.25 8.04
N LEU A 33 1.34 -2.32 7.31
CA LEU A 33 2.67 -2.91 7.21
C LEU A 33 3.34 -2.26 5.99
N PRO A 34 4.14 -1.20 6.18
CA PRO A 34 4.72 -0.50 5.03
C PRO A 34 5.62 -1.47 4.26
N GLU A 35 5.27 -1.69 2.98
CA GLU A 35 6.10 -2.36 1.97
C GLU A 35 6.45 -3.85 2.21
N ILE A 36 6.08 -4.45 3.35
CA ILE A 36 6.42 -5.86 3.66
C ILE A 36 5.86 -6.80 2.60
N ASN A 37 4.64 -6.55 2.13
CA ASN A 37 4.02 -7.40 1.11
C ASN A 37 4.74 -7.30 -0.24
N ASP A 38 5.14 -6.09 -0.66
CA ASP A 38 5.83 -5.85 -1.93
C ASP A 38 7.22 -6.50 -1.92
N ILE A 39 7.96 -6.34 -0.80
CA ILE A 39 9.26 -6.99 -0.59
C ILE A 39 9.12 -8.51 -0.63
N LEU A 40 8.07 -9.08 -0.03
CA LEU A 40 7.81 -10.52 -0.05
C LEU A 40 7.50 -11.03 -1.45
N VAL A 41 6.67 -10.31 -2.23
CA VAL A 41 6.38 -10.67 -3.63
C VAL A 41 7.69 -10.73 -4.43
N ILE A 42 8.49 -9.66 -4.37
CA ILE A 42 9.77 -9.58 -5.08
C ILE A 42 10.70 -10.71 -4.65
N TRP A 43 10.85 -10.94 -3.35
CA TRP A 43 11.74 -11.96 -2.82
C TRP A 43 11.31 -13.37 -3.22
N MET A 44 10.02 -13.73 -3.06
CA MET A 44 9.50 -15.06 -3.40
C MET A 44 9.58 -15.34 -4.90
N VAL A 45 9.28 -14.33 -5.73
CA VAL A 45 9.41 -14.46 -7.19
C VAL A 45 10.87 -14.61 -7.60
N THR A 46 11.81 -13.92 -6.97
CA THR A 46 13.24 -14.06 -7.25
C THR A 46 13.73 -15.49 -6.94
N GLN A 47 13.23 -16.08 -5.83
CA GLN A 47 13.59 -17.47 -5.48
C GLN A 47 12.96 -18.51 -6.43
N GLN A 48 11.74 -18.27 -6.92
CA GLN A 48 11.00 -19.20 -7.78
C GLN A 48 10.30 -18.44 -8.91
N LYS A 49 11.08 -18.08 -9.95
CA LYS A 49 10.62 -17.28 -11.09
C LYS A 49 9.45 -17.91 -11.85
N SER A 50 9.38 -19.25 -11.90
CA SER A 50 8.30 -19.99 -12.55
C SER A 50 6.94 -19.79 -11.88
N LEU A 51 6.90 -19.41 -10.59
CA LEU A 51 5.68 -19.20 -9.82
C LEU A 51 5.27 -17.72 -9.73
N MET A 52 5.86 -16.83 -10.55
CA MET A 52 5.57 -15.40 -10.55
C MET A 52 4.06 -15.10 -10.60
N LEU A 53 3.33 -15.70 -11.55
CA LEU A 53 1.89 -15.48 -11.70
C LEU A 53 1.09 -15.98 -10.49
N TYR A 54 1.52 -17.09 -9.90
CA TYR A 54 0.91 -17.64 -8.70
C TYR A 54 1.07 -16.70 -7.50
N TYR A 55 2.29 -16.21 -7.25
CA TYR A 55 2.54 -15.28 -6.15
C TYR A 55 1.85 -13.93 -6.34
N ALA A 56 1.90 -13.36 -7.56
CA ALA A 56 1.17 -12.13 -7.88
C ALA A 56 -0.35 -12.32 -7.73
N GLY A 57 -0.88 -13.47 -8.12
CA GLY A 57 -2.29 -13.82 -7.96
C GLY A 57 -2.70 -13.92 -6.49
N MET A 58 -1.90 -14.60 -5.65
CA MET A 58 -2.15 -14.75 -4.22
C MET A 58 -2.10 -13.40 -3.48
N ALA A 59 -1.09 -12.56 -3.78
CA ALA A 59 -0.99 -11.21 -3.24
C ALA A 59 -2.18 -10.33 -3.65
N THR A 60 -2.58 -10.42 -4.94
CA THR A 60 -3.76 -9.69 -5.45
C THR A 60 -5.04 -10.13 -4.73
N ALA A 61 -5.28 -11.43 -4.64
CA ALA A 61 -6.47 -11.98 -3.99
C ALA A 61 -6.54 -11.57 -2.51
N GLY A 62 -5.44 -11.72 -1.77
CA GLY A 62 -5.34 -11.28 -0.37
C GLY A 62 -5.60 -9.79 -0.22
N SER A 63 -4.98 -8.97 -1.07
CA SER A 63 -5.19 -7.52 -1.07
C SER A 63 -6.63 -7.13 -1.37
N VAL A 64 -7.29 -7.78 -2.35
CA VAL A 64 -8.71 -7.52 -2.69
C VAL A 64 -9.60 -7.84 -1.50
N VAL A 65 -9.42 -9.00 -0.85
CA VAL A 65 -10.22 -9.39 0.31
C VAL A 65 -9.99 -8.42 1.48
N GLY A 66 -8.75 -7.99 1.72
CA GLY A 66 -8.42 -6.98 2.73
C GLY A 66 -9.07 -5.63 2.45
N CYS A 67 -9.03 -5.18 1.20
CA CYS A 67 -9.71 -3.94 0.77
C CYS A 67 -11.23 -4.05 0.89
N LEU A 68 -11.83 -5.21 0.62
CA LEU A 68 -13.26 -5.44 0.81
C LEU A 68 -13.67 -5.35 2.28
N ALA A 69 -12.84 -5.87 3.20
CA ALA A 69 -13.06 -5.72 4.63
C ALA A 69 -13.05 -4.24 5.05
N LEU A 70 -12.06 -3.48 4.58
CA LEU A 70 -11.95 -2.04 4.87
C LEU A 70 -13.08 -1.23 4.21
N TYR A 71 -13.50 -1.59 2.99
CA TYR A 71 -14.66 -1.03 2.32
C TYR A 71 -15.95 -1.27 3.14
N ALA A 72 -16.14 -2.48 3.70
CA ALA A 72 -17.29 -2.79 4.52
C ALA A 72 -17.34 -1.94 5.81
N VAL A 73 -16.19 -1.69 6.42
CA VAL A 73 -16.05 -0.73 7.55
C VAL A 73 -16.43 0.68 7.12
N GLY A 74 -15.91 1.13 5.96
CA GLY A 74 -16.28 2.42 5.38
C GLY A 74 -17.79 2.55 5.18
N ARG A 75 -18.42 1.53 4.63
CA ARG A 75 -19.86 1.52 4.35
C ARG A 75 -20.74 1.51 5.59
N LYS A 76 -20.28 0.89 6.70
CA LYS A 76 -21.05 0.76 7.97
C LYS A 76 -20.90 1.94 8.93
N GLY A 77 -20.02 2.90 8.67
CA GLY A 77 -19.82 4.03 9.58
C GLY A 77 -18.47 4.73 9.47
N GLY A 78 -17.74 4.47 8.39
CA GLY A 78 -16.42 5.05 8.15
C GLY A 78 -16.42 6.58 8.01
N GLU A 79 -17.57 7.19 7.73
CA GLU A 79 -17.71 8.65 7.72
C GLU A 79 -17.34 9.27 9.06
N ALA A 80 -17.76 8.67 10.17
CA ALA A 80 -17.39 9.13 11.51
C ALA A 80 -15.87 9.03 11.77
N LEU A 81 -15.21 8.02 11.23
CA LEU A 81 -13.75 7.85 11.27
C LEU A 81 -13.03 8.92 10.45
N LEU A 82 -13.52 9.20 9.26
CA LEU A 82 -12.96 10.23 8.37
C LEU A 82 -13.13 11.63 8.95
N ARG A 83 -14.28 11.95 9.54
CA ARG A 83 -14.56 13.24 10.20
C ARG A 83 -13.67 13.52 11.41
N ARG A 84 -13.14 12.48 12.06
CA ARG A 84 -12.14 12.64 13.16
C ARG A 84 -10.76 13.04 12.66
N ARG A 85 -10.43 12.74 11.41
CA ARG A 85 -9.09 12.89 10.83
C ARG A 85 -9.00 14.05 9.83
N PHE A 86 -10.11 14.41 9.20
CA PHE A 86 -10.19 15.41 8.13
C PHE A 86 -11.32 16.42 8.44
N SER A 87 -11.13 17.68 8.03
CA SER A 87 -12.18 18.69 8.12
C SER A 87 -13.35 18.37 7.17
N ALA A 88 -14.55 18.90 7.49
CA ALA A 88 -15.74 18.71 6.66
C ALA A 88 -15.50 19.15 5.21
N GLU A 89 -14.83 20.30 5.03
CA GLU A 89 -14.51 20.86 3.72
C GLU A 89 -13.54 19.98 2.92
N GLN A 90 -12.51 19.39 3.59
CA GLN A 90 -11.59 18.43 2.96
C GLN A 90 -12.32 17.18 2.50
N LEU A 91 -13.26 16.70 3.31
CA LEU A 91 -14.08 15.53 3.02
C LEU A 91 -14.99 15.77 1.83
N GLU A 92 -15.69 16.91 1.78
CA GLU A 92 -16.56 17.26 0.66
C GLU A 92 -15.79 17.38 -0.65
N ARG A 93 -14.63 18.05 -0.63
CA ARG A 93 -13.74 18.14 -1.81
C ARG A 93 -13.26 16.76 -2.27
N ALA A 94 -12.94 15.89 -1.32
CA ALA A 94 -12.50 14.52 -1.62
C ALA A 94 -13.66 13.69 -2.19
N PHE A 95 -14.87 13.79 -1.65
CA PHE A 95 -16.06 13.12 -2.21
C PHE A 95 -16.43 13.65 -3.59
N ALA A 96 -16.39 14.97 -3.82
CA ALA A 96 -16.64 15.55 -5.13
C ALA A 96 -15.66 15.01 -6.19
N LYS A 97 -14.35 14.95 -5.85
CA LYS A 97 -13.33 14.33 -6.72
C LYS A 97 -13.60 12.84 -6.92
N PHE A 98 -13.95 12.11 -5.85
CA PHE A 98 -14.23 10.68 -5.93
C PHE A 98 -15.42 10.40 -6.86
N HIS A 99 -16.51 11.17 -6.77
CA HIS A 99 -17.66 11.06 -7.67
C HIS A 99 -17.31 11.42 -9.12
N ARG A 100 -16.47 12.44 -9.32
CA ARG A 100 -16.04 12.86 -10.66
C ARG A 100 -15.12 11.83 -11.33
N TRP A 101 -14.21 11.22 -10.60
CA TRP A 101 -13.21 10.29 -11.14
C TRP A 101 -13.70 8.83 -11.09
N GLY A 102 -14.74 8.54 -10.31
CA GLY A 102 -15.36 7.22 -10.21
C GLY A 102 -14.35 6.13 -9.90
N MET A 103 -14.23 5.14 -10.79
CA MET A 103 -13.32 4.00 -10.63
C MET A 103 -11.83 4.41 -10.63
N LEU A 104 -11.46 5.46 -11.37
CA LEU A 104 -10.08 5.96 -11.43
C LEU A 104 -9.59 6.49 -10.08
N ALA A 105 -10.50 7.02 -9.24
CA ALA A 105 -10.15 7.48 -7.90
C ALA A 105 -9.60 6.36 -6.99
N LEU A 106 -9.90 5.10 -7.30
CA LEU A 106 -9.35 3.93 -6.62
C LEU A 106 -8.19 3.31 -7.39
N LEU A 107 -8.31 3.22 -8.71
CA LEU A 107 -7.32 2.58 -9.57
C LEU A 107 -5.95 3.27 -9.49
N VAL A 108 -5.93 4.60 -9.58
CA VAL A 108 -4.67 5.36 -9.56
C VAL A 108 -3.93 5.18 -8.23
N PRO A 109 -4.53 5.38 -7.04
CA PRO A 109 -3.84 5.12 -5.78
C PRO A 109 -3.47 3.64 -5.56
N ALA A 110 -4.21 2.69 -6.17
CA ALA A 110 -3.89 1.27 -6.08
C ALA A 110 -2.62 0.89 -6.85
N LEU A 111 -2.29 1.63 -7.91
CA LEU A 111 -1.08 1.45 -8.72
C LEU A 111 0.14 2.14 -8.10
N LEU A 112 -0.08 3.25 -7.36
CA LEU A 112 1.02 4.05 -6.82
C LEU A 112 1.73 3.30 -5.68
N PRO A 113 3.08 3.39 -5.63
CA PRO A 113 3.83 2.92 -4.47
C PRO A 113 3.54 3.78 -3.24
N PRO A 114 3.81 3.29 -2.01
CA PRO A 114 3.82 4.12 -0.81
C PRO A 114 4.75 5.34 -0.99
N PRO A 115 4.42 6.50 -0.42
CA PRO A 115 3.50 6.75 0.70
C PRO A 115 2.08 7.19 0.31
N ALA A 116 1.54 6.78 -0.85
CA ALA A 116 0.18 7.15 -1.22
C ALA A 116 -0.84 6.67 -0.17
N PRO A 117 -1.78 7.51 0.27
CA PRO A 117 -2.76 7.17 1.30
C PRO A 117 -3.88 6.26 0.76
N PHE A 118 -3.50 5.14 0.13
CA PHE A 118 -4.40 4.22 -0.56
C PHE A 118 -5.58 3.77 0.30
N LYS A 119 -5.33 3.45 1.59
CA LYS A 119 -6.39 2.99 2.53
C LYS A 119 -7.49 4.02 2.75
N VAL A 120 -7.15 5.30 2.69
CA VAL A 120 -8.14 6.39 2.77
C VAL A 120 -9.08 6.33 1.57
N PHE A 121 -8.56 6.10 0.36
CA PHE A 121 -9.38 5.96 -0.84
C PHE A 121 -10.26 4.71 -0.80
N VAL A 122 -9.76 3.59 -0.26
CA VAL A 122 -10.54 2.36 -0.05
C VAL A 122 -11.70 2.62 0.92
N LEU A 123 -11.42 3.27 2.06
CA LEU A 123 -12.43 3.64 3.05
C LEU A 123 -13.47 4.60 2.46
N MET A 124 -13.01 5.60 1.70
CA MET A 124 -13.89 6.54 0.98
C MET A 124 -14.78 5.84 -0.04
N GLY A 125 -14.30 4.81 -0.73
CA GLY A 125 -15.10 3.99 -1.62
C GLY A 125 -16.29 3.34 -0.91
N GLY A 126 -16.08 2.91 0.34
CA GLY A 126 -17.13 2.39 1.21
C GLY A 126 -18.13 3.46 1.64
N VAL A 127 -17.64 4.61 2.15
CA VAL A 127 -18.46 5.74 2.61
C VAL A 127 -19.28 6.33 1.44
N ALA A 128 -18.67 6.49 0.26
CA ALA A 128 -19.33 6.95 -0.95
C ALA A 128 -20.31 5.92 -1.55
N ARG A 129 -20.48 4.76 -0.91
CA ARG A 129 -21.36 3.65 -1.35
C ARG A 129 -21.14 3.25 -2.81
N MET A 130 -19.89 3.27 -3.26
CA MET A 130 -19.55 2.77 -4.59
C MET A 130 -20.05 1.34 -4.77
N SER A 131 -20.53 0.97 -5.97
CA SER A 131 -21.00 -0.41 -6.19
C SER A 131 -19.86 -1.42 -6.00
N LEU A 132 -20.15 -2.53 -5.32
CA LEU A 132 -19.16 -3.55 -4.94
C LEU A 132 -18.40 -4.07 -6.16
N GLY A 133 -19.10 -4.29 -7.29
CA GLY A 133 -18.47 -4.75 -8.53
C GLY A 133 -17.44 -3.78 -9.08
N ARG A 134 -17.77 -2.48 -9.18
CA ARG A 134 -16.83 -1.44 -9.64
C ARG A 134 -15.63 -1.31 -8.70
N PHE A 135 -15.89 -1.38 -7.39
CA PHE A 135 -14.83 -1.36 -6.37
C PHE A 135 -13.87 -2.53 -6.54
N THR A 136 -14.40 -3.76 -6.58
CA THR A 136 -13.61 -4.99 -6.73
C THR A 136 -12.79 -4.98 -8.01
N VAL A 137 -13.39 -4.62 -9.14
CA VAL A 137 -12.70 -4.53 -10.44
C VAL A 137 -11.56 -3.52 -10.37
N ALA A 138 -11.80 -2.32 -9.82
CA ALA A 138 -10.76 -1.29 -9.70
C ALA A 138 -9.56 -1.76 -8.87
N ILE A 139 -9.82 -2.39 -7.72
CA ILE A 139 -8.77 -2.90 -6.84
C ILE A 139 -8.03 -4.07 -7.50
N THR A 140 -8.76 -5.01 -8.10
CA THR A 140 -8.14 -6.18 -8.78
C THR A 140 -7.22 -5.74 -9.91
N ILE A 141 -7.65 -4.79 -10.75
CA ILE A 141 -6.81 -4.27 -11.84
C ILE A 141 -5.61 -3.51 -11.28
N GLY A 142 -5.82 -2.59 -10.33
CA GLY A 142 -4.76 -1.76 -9.78
C GLY A 142 -3.70 -2.58 -9.03
N ARG A 143 -4.11 -3.40 -8.08
CA ARG A 143 -3.22 -4.25 -7.29
C ARG A 143 -2.62 -5.38 -8.14
N GLY A 144 -3.42 -5.99 -9.01
CA GLY A 144 -2.94 -7.03 -9.93
C GLY A 144 -1.85 -6.50 -10.87
N ALA A 145 -2.08 -5.36 -11.51
CA ALA A 145 -1.08 -4.73 -12.37
C ALA A 145 0.21 -4.37 -11.60
N ARG A 146 0.08 -3.86 -10.37
CA ARG A 146 1.22 -3.56 -9.51
C ARG A 146 2.04 -4.81 -9.18
N TYR A 147 1.42 -5.85 -8.63
CA TYR A 147 2.13 -7.09 -8.26
C TYR A 147 2.69 -7.85 -9.46
N LEU A 148 2.01 -7.78 -10.61
CA LEU A 148 2.56 -8.30 -11.86
C LEU A 148 3.80 -7.51 -12.31
N ALA A 149 3.76 -6.18 -12.23
CA ALA A 149 4.92 -5.35 -12.56
C ALA A 149 6.11 -5.65 -11.63
N GLU A 150 5.87 -5.73 -10.32
CA GLU A 150 6.87 -6.13 -9.32
C GLU A 150 7.43 -7.53 -9.61
N GLY A 151 6.56 -8.50 -9.94
CA GLY A 151 6.94 -9.84 -10.33
C GLY A 151 7.81 -9.89 -11.59
N VAL A 152 7.44 -9.14 -12.63
CA VAL A 152 8.24 -9.03 -13.88
C VAL A 152 9.60 -8.40 -13.60
N LEU A 153 9.65 -7.36 -12.77
CA LEU A 153 10.91 -6.74 -12.36
C LEU A 153 11.77 -7.71 -11.56
N ALA A 154 11.15 -8.48 -10.63
CA ALA A 154 11.85 -9.49 -9.85
C ALA A 154 12.42 -10.63 -10.72
N VAL A 155 11.69 -11.10 -11.74
CA VAL A 155 12.17 -12.12 -12.68
C VAL A 155 13.37 -11.62 -13.48
N ARG A 156 13.35 -10.34 -13.90
CA ARG A 156 14.39 -9.77 -14.77
C ARG A 156 15.62 -9.30 -14.01
N TYR A 157 15.42 -8.68 -12.86
CA TYR A 157 16.46 -7.95 -12.14
C TYR A 157 16.67 -8.42 -10.70
N GLY A 158 15.87 -9.38 -10.20
CA GLY A 158 15.90 -9.79 -8.81
C GLY A 158 17.25 -10.32 -8.35
N ASP A 159 17.90 -11.16 -9.18
CA ASP A 159 19.25 -11.70 -8.87
C ASP A 159 20.27 -10.57 -8.82
N GLN A 160 20.27 -9.68 -9.83
CA GLN A 160 21.17 -8.53 -9.89
C GLN A 160 20.98 -7.58 -8.72
N ALA A 161 19.72 -7.37 -8.29
CA ALA A 161 19.42 -6.54 -7.14
C ALA A 161 19.94 -7.16 -5.82
N ILE A 162 19.79 -8.47 -5.66
CA ILE A 162 20.32 -9.20 -4.50
C ILE A 162 21.86 -9.16 -4.48
N ASP A 163 22.51 -9.41 -5.59
CA ASP A 163 23.94 -9.38 -5.72
C ASP A 163 24.48 -7.95 -5.46
N PHE A 164 23.82 -6.94 -6.04
CA PHE A 164 24.17 -5.54 -5.76
C PHE A 164 24.08 -5.18 -4.27
N VAL A 165 23.02 -5.63 -3.59
CA VAL A 165 22.84 -5.40 -2.15
C VAL A 165 23.91 -6.15 -1.32
N ARG A 166 24.29 -7.36 -1.73
CA ARG A 166 25.34 -8.14 -1.07
C ARG A 166 26.72 -7.48 -1.22
N GLU A 167 27.02 -7.02 -2.42
CA GLU A 167 28.32 -6.40 -2.72
C GLU A 167 28.42 -4.97 -2.15
N ASN A 168 27.31 -4.23 -2.17
CA ASN A 168 27.28 -2.81 -1.82
C ASN A 168 26.42 -2.50 -0.59
N GLY A 169 26.25 -3.44 0.34
CA GLY A 169 25.34 -3.33 1.49
C GLY A 169 25.55 -2.07 2.34
N GLN A 170 26.79 -1.60 2.48
CA GLN A 170 27.10 -0.34 3.18
C GLN A 170 26.56 0.88 2.41
N ILE A 171 26.75 0.90 1.09
CA ILE A 171 26.26 2.01 0.24
C ILE A 171 24.73 2.06 0.26
N VAL A 172 24.08 0.91 0.16
CA VAL A 172 22.61 0.79 0.22
C VAL A 172 22.10 1.25 1.59
N ALA A 173 22.74 0.83 2.69
CA ALA A 173 22.37 1.26 4.04
C ALA A 173 22.50 2.76 4.23
N VAL A 174 23.59 3.36 3.75
CA VAL A 174 23.81 4.82 3.80
C VAL A 174 22.80 5.56 2.95
N ALA A 175 22.51 5.09 1.72
CA ALA A 175 21.53 5.70 0.83
C ALA A 175 20.12 5.67 1.42
N LEU A 176 19.70 4.55 2.00
CA LEU A 176 18.41 4.42 2.69
C LEU A 176 18.34 5.32 3.93
N SER A 177 19.42 5.40 4.72
CA SER A 177 19.49 6.28 5.89
C SER A 177 19.38 7.76 5.50
N LEU A 178 20.05 8.17 4.43
CA LEU A 178 19.94 9.53 3.89
C LEU A 178 18.54 9.82 3.36
N LEU A 179 17.92 8.88 2.67
CA LEU A 179 16.54 9.02 2.15
C LEU A 179 15.54 9.21 3.30
N VAL A 180 15.67 8.42 4.38
CA VAL A 180 14.83 8.54 5.58
C VAL A 180 15.07 9.89 6.28
N LEU A 181 16.32 10.33 6.39
CA LEU A 181 16.65 11.64 6.95
C LEU A 181 16.06 12.78 6.13
N VAL A 182 16.22 12.76 4.81
CA VAL A 182 15.66 13.80 3.91
C VAL A 182 14.14 13.81 3.99
N ALA A 183 13.49 12.64 3.96
CA ALA A 183 12.05 12.52 4.12
C ALA A 183 11.57 13.04 5.50
N GLY A 184 12.29 12.71 6.58
CA GLY A 184 12.01 13.17 7.93
C GLY A 184 12.16 14.69 8.09
N VAL A 185 13.25 15.26 7.56
CA VAL A 185 13.47 16.71 7.56
C VAL A 185 12.43 17.41 6.70
N GLY A 186 12.13 16.90 5.49
CA GLY A 186 11.10 17.44 4.62
C GLY A 186 9.72 17.46 5.29
N TYR A 187 9.36 16.38 5.97
CA TYR A 187 8.13 16.30 6.76
C TYR A 187 8.12 17.28 7.93
N ALA A 188 9.21 17.41 8.68
CA ALA A 188 9.33 18.33 9.80
C ALA A 188 9.22 19.80 9.35
N VAL A 189 9.87 20.16 8.24
CA VAL A 189 9.78 21.51 7.65
C VAL A 189 8.35 21.79 7.16
N TRP A 190 7.74 20.83 6.46
CA TRP A 190 6.37 20.97 5.98
C TRP A 190 5.37 21.12 7.14
N SER A 191 5.50 20.31 8.19
CA SER A 191 4.62 20.37 9.37
C SER A 191 4.76 21.68 10.14
N ARG A 192 5.97 22.24 10.24
CA ARG A 192 6.22 23.56 10.85
C ARG A 192 5.59 24.68 10.02
N ARG A 193 5.73 24.65 8.69
CA ARG A 193 5.11 25.65 7.80
C ARG A 193 3.59 25.59 7.82
N SER A 194 3.00 24.39 7.96
CA SER A 194 1.56 24.22 8.06
C SER A 194 1.00 24.77 9.38
N ARG A 195 1.76 24.66 10.48
CA ARG A 195 1.38 25.24 11.79
C ARG A 195 1.50 26.75 11.82
N ALA A 196 2.56 27.33 11.23
CA ALA A 196 2.75 28.77 11.16
C ALA A 196 1.61 29.46 10.38
N ARG A 197 1.13 28.85 9.28
CA ARG A 197 0.00 29.39 8.51
C ARG A 197 -1.35 29.31 9.24
N ALA A 198 -1.48 28.46 10.25
CA ALA A 198 -2.69 28.36 11.06
C ALA A 198 -2.75 29.41 12.18
N THR A 199 -1.61 30.00 12.57
CA THR A 199 -1.52 31.06 13.59
C THR A 199 -1.60 32.47 13.00
N ASP A 200 -1.30 32.67 11.73
CA ASP A 200 -1.38 33.97 11.05
C ASP A 200 -2.77 34.30 10.48
N GLY A 201 -3.72 33.37 10.59
CA GLY A 201 -5.11 33.50 10.10
C GLY A 201 -6.18 33.57 11.22
N ALA A 202 -5.78 33.71 12.47
CA ALA A 202 -6.64 33.95 13.63
C ALA A 202 -6.40 35.34 14.20
#